data_74d85007b80869addc7b232a3ed6d052
#
_entry.id   74d85007b80869addc7b232a3ed6d052
#
_cell.length_a   1.000
_cell.length_b   1.000
_cell.length_c   1.000
_cell.angle_alpha   90.00
_cell.angle_beta   90.00
_cell.angle_gamma   90.00
#
_symmetry.space_group_name_H-M   'P 1'
#
loop_
_entity.id
_entity.type
_entity.pdbx_description
1 polymer ?
#
loop_
_entity_poly.entity_id
_entity_poly.type
_entity_poly.pdbx_seq_one_letter_code
_entity_poly.pdbx_strand_id
1 'polypeptide(L)'
;MNTSKKIVTGFVTLASVLTLAACSSTSDNTKVVTMKGDTITVTDFYNEAKTSTAAQQSMLSLILSRVFEKEYGKSVPEKKVEESYNKTAKQYGSSFSDALAQAGLTTDTYKKQIRTTMLVEYAVKQAAKKELTDDNYKKAFESYTPEMTTQVIAFDDEEKAKKVLEETKAEGADFANIAKENTTEANKKIDYTFDSADTVLPSDVIKETAKLNEGEKSAVITVMDSRTYQKNFYVVHLVKKAEKKADWKEYKSRLKEIIMNEKENDSNFQNKVISKTLDKANVKIKDKAFANILSQFASNKNNTNNALTSSVGK
;
A
#
# COMPACT_ATOMS: atom_id res chain seq x y z
N MET A 1 9.74 -16.51 1.55
CA MET A 1 8.30 -16.38 1.85
C MET A 1 7.81 -15.08 1.21
N ASN A 2 6.93 -15.16 0.21
CA ASN A 2 6.59 -13.99 -0.63
C ASN A 2 5.86 -12.91 0.18
N THR A 3 6.52 -11.77 0.36
CA THR A 3 5.91 -10.55 0.84
C THR A 3 4.81 -10.13 -0.13
N SER A 4 3.56 -10.36 0.26
CA SER A 4 2.40 -9.87 -0.47
C SER A 4 2.45 -8.35 -0.46
N LYS A 5 2.79 -7.76 -1.61
CA LYS A 5 2.75 -6.32 -1.84
C LYS A 5 1.36 -5.82 -1.49
N LYS A 6 1.25 -5.06 -0.40
CA LYS A 6 0.06 -4.31 -0.03
C LYS A 6 0.03 -3.03 -0.85
N ILE A 7 -0.33 -3.15 -2.11
CA ILE A 7 -0.60 -2.00 -2.96
C ILE A 7 -2.11 -1.80 -2.97
N VAL A 8 -2.50 -0.59 -2.61
CA VAL A 8 -3.86 -0.05 -2.74
C VAL A 8 -4.93 -0.76 -1.88
N THR A 9 -4.83 -0.63 -0.57
CA THR A 9 -5.94 -0.94 0.35
C THR A 9 -6.90 0.26 0.52
N GLY A 10 -7.08 1.07 -0.52
CA GLY A 10 -7.97 2.23 -0.50
C GLY A 10 -9.22 2.08 -1.38
N PHE A 11 -9.35 0.99 -2.11
CA PHE A 11 -10.44 0.82 -3.07
C PHE A 11 -11.43 -0.27 -2.70
N VAL A 12 -11.68 -0.47 -1.43
CA VAL A 12 -12.72 -1.43 -1.04
C VAL A 12 -13.71 -0.72 -0.16
N THR A 13 -14.87 -0.43 -0.73
CA THR A 13 -16.15 -0.84 -0.18
C THR A 13 -17.31 -0.28 -0.99
N LEU A 14 -18.20 -1.17 -1.37
CA LEU A 14 -19.60 -0.98 -1.73
C LEU A 14 -19.86 -0.24 -3.06
N ALA A 15 -19.67 -0.92 -4.17
CA ALA A 15 -20.51 -0.68 -5.32
C ALA A 15 -21.52 -1.81 -5.43
N SER A 16 -22.70 -1.60 -4.87
CA SER A 16 -23.90 -2.34 -5.30
C SER A 16 -24.12 -1.99 -6.77
N VAL A 17 -23.49 -2.73 -7.66
CA VAL A 17 -23.73 -2.57 -9.09
C VAL A 17 -25.01 -3.31 -9.41
N LEU A 18 -26.09 -2.56 -9.54
CA LEU A 18 -27.28 -3.03 -10.24
C LEU A 18 -26.83 -3.40 -11.67
N THR A 19 -26.79 -4.69 -11.96
CA THR A 19 -26.63 -5.16 -13.32
C THR A 19 -27.90 -4.86 -14.11
N LEU A 20 -27.95 -3.68 -14.70
CA LEU A 20 -28.91 -3.39 -15.75
C LEU A 20 -28.43 -4.15 -17.01
N ALA A 21 -28.89 -5.36 -17.20
CA ALA A 21 -28.89 -6.00 -18.51
C ALA A 21 -29.88 -5.22 -19.38
N ALA A 22 -29.37 -4.20 -20.07
CA ALA A 22 -30.19 -3.32 -20.88
C ALA A 22 -29.97 -3.60 -22.36
N CYS A 23 -31.01 -4.01 -22.99
CA CYS A 23 -31.22 -3.84 -24.41
C CYS A 23 -31.06 -2.37 -24.84
N SER A 24 -30.45 -2.18 -25.98
CA SER A 24 -30.33 -1.01 -26.85
C SER A 24 -31.19 0.22 -26.56
N SER A 25 -30.50 1.40 -26.57
CA SER A 25 -31.07 2.77 -26.54
C SER A 25 -31.94 3.11 -25.31
N THR A 26 -31.30 3.29 -24.16
CA THR A 26 -31.93 3.99 -23.04
C THR A 26 -32.01 5.49 -23.36
N SER A 27 -33.20 5.98 -23.70
CA SER A 27 -33.48 7.42 -23.64
C SER A 27 -33.61 7.84 -22.17
N ASP A 28 -33.39 9.12 -21.86
CA ASP A 28 -33.51 9.68 -20.51
C ASP A 28 -34.87 9.39 -19.86
N ASN A 29 -35.91 9.07 -20.65
CA ASN A 29 -37.26 8.74 -20.22
C ASN A 29 -37.56 7.22 -20.20
N THR A 30 -36.57 6.34 -20.28
CA THR A 30 -36.82 4.90 -20.16
C THR A 30 -37.46 4.57 -18.82
N LYS A 31 -38.63 3.92 -18.86
CA LYS A 31 -39.38 3.51 -17.67
C LYS A 31 -38.69 2.35 -16.97
N VAL A 32 -38.35 2.49 -15.70
CA VAL A 32 -37.77 1.44 -14.86
C VAL A 32 -38.83 0.71 -14.08
N VAL A 33 -39.77 1.48 -13.50
CA VAL A 33 -40.94 0.96 -12.76
C VAL A 33 -42.17 1.69 -13.20
N THR A 34 -43.27 0.98 -13.38
CA THR A 34 -44.61 1.55 -13.62
C THR A 34 -45.55 1.12 -12.52
N MET A 35 -46.34 2.04 -12.01
CA MET A 35 -47.35 1.79 -10.99
C MET A 35 -48.63 2.57 -11.31
N LYS A 36 -49.71 2.33 -10.57
CA LYS A 36 -51.00 3.02 -10.83
C LYS A 36 -50.84 4.53 -10.53
N GLY A 37 -50.85 5.32 -11.59
CA GLY A 37 -50.80 6.79 -11.50
C GLY A 37 -49.38 7.37 -11.45
N ASP A 38 -48.32 6.55 -11.51
CA ASP A 38 -46.95 7.03 -11.49
C ASP A 38 -45.95 6.10 -12.23
N THR A 39 -44.75 6.62 -12.53
CA THR A 39 -43.70 5.89 -13.24
C THR A 39 -42.36 6.41 -12.76
N ILE A 40 -41.45 5.50 -12.43
CA ILE A 40 -40.02 5.81 -12.15
C ILE A 40 -39.22 5.61 -13.43
N THR A 41 -38.53 6.64 -13.89
CA THR A 41 -37.68 6.61 -15.07
C THR A 41 -36.20 6.41 -14.71
N VAL A 42 -35.35 6.13 -15.72
CA VAL A 42 -33.89 6.11 -15.55
C VAL A 42 -33.37 7.43 -14.99
N THR A 43 -33.93 8.55 -15.46
CA THR A 43 -33.57 9.91 -15.00
C THR A 43 -33.91 10.10 -13.52
N ASP A 44 -35.09 9.68 -13.08
CA ASP A 44 -35.47 9.77 -11.66
C ASP A 44 -34.54 8.98 -10.78
N PHE A 45 -34.26 7.71 -11.18
CA PHE A 45 -33.34 6.87 -10.47
C PHE A 45 -31.88 7.43 -10.45
N TYR A 46 -31.42 7.97 -11.60
CA TYR A 46 -30.09 8.59 -11.69
C TYR A 46 -29.99 9.81 -10.76
N ASN A 47 -31.01 10.70 -10.76
CA ASN A 47 -30.98 11.89 -9.94
C ASN A 47 -31.00 11.58 -8.44
N GLU A 48 -31.72 10.54 -8.03
CA GLU A 48 -31.72 10.06 -6.65
C GLU A 48 -30.36 9.40 -6.29
N ALA A 49 -29.87 8.50 -7.13
CA ALA A 49 -28.69 7.71 -6.85
C ALA A 49 -27.37 8.51 -6.88
N LYS A 50 -27.22 9.49 -7.80
CA LYS A 50 -25.94 10.15 -8.12
C LYS A 50 -25.26 10.87 -6.95
N THR A 51 -26.01 11.23 -5.91
CA THR A 51 -25.49 11.87 -4.69
C THR A 51 -25.01 10.88 -3.64
N SER A 52 -25.35 9.59 -3.80
CA SER A 52 -24.95 8.56 -2.85
C SER A 52 -23.43 8.27 -2.93
N THR A 53 -22.84 7.88 -1.81
CA THR A 53 -21.43 7.48 -1.75
C THR A 53 -21.13 6.33 -2.71
N ALA A 54 -22.07 5.38 -2.83
CA ALA A 54 -21.91 4.23 -3.75
C ALA A 54 -21.83 4.68 -5.21
N ALA A 55 -22.68 5.62 -5.64
CA ALA A 55 -22.62 6.15 -7.01
C ALA A 55 -21.34 6.98 -7.25
N GLN A 56 -20.88 7.75 -6.25
CA GLN A 56 -19.61 8.49 -6.33
C GLN A 56 -18.43 7.53 -6.54
N GLN A 57 -18.35 6.48 -5.74
CA GLN A 57 -17.31 5.46 -5.86
C GLN A 57 -17.39 4.70 -7.18
N SER A 58 -18.59 4.34 -7.62
CA SER A 58 -18.82 3.66 -8.90
C SER A 58 -18.37 4.51 -10.08
N MET A 59 -18.69 5.81 -10.07
CA MET A 59 -18.28 6.75 -11.12
C MET A 59 -16.74 6.90 -11.14
N LEU A 60 -16.12 7.03 -9.97
CA LEU A 60 -14.66 7.08 -9.88
C LEU A 60 -14.01 5.80 -10.44
N SER A 61 -14.53 4.63 -10.05
CA SER A 61 -14.06 3.33 -10.56
C SER A 61 -14.20 3.23 -12.08
N LEU A 62 -15.32 3.69 -12.64
CA LEU A 62 -15.55 3.73 -14.09
C LEU A 62 -14.55 4.63 -14.82
N ILE A 63 -14.27 5.82 -14.29
CA ILE A 63 -13.30 6.73 -14.87
C ILE A 63 -11.92 6.10 -14.89
N LEU A 64 -11.46 5.61 -13.74
CA LEU A 64 -10.14 4.97 -13.62
C LEU A 64 -10.04 3.76 -14.55
N SER A 65 -11.04 2.86 -14.52
CA SER A 65 -11.06 1.69 -15.38
C SER A 65 -10.93 2.06 -16.86
N ARG A 66 -11.74 3.00 -17.35
CA ARG A 66 -11.72 3.39 -18.77
C ARG A 66 -10.43 4.10 -19.18
N VAL A 67 -9.95 5.01 -18.34
CA VAL A 67 -8.73 5.78 -18.63
C VAL A 67 -7.51 4.87 -18.64
N PHE A 68 -7.36 4.04 -17.62
CA PHE A 68 -6.20 3.16 -17.50
C PHE A 68 -6.26 1.99 -18.50
N GLU A 69 -7.46 1.49 -18.82
CA GLU A 69 -7.62 0.50 -19.89
C GLU A 69 -7.18 1.05 -21.24
N LYS A 70 -7.59 2.27 -21.57
CA LYS A 70 -7.20 2.93 -22.83
C LYS A 70 -5.70 3.14 -22.93
N GLU A 71 -5.05 3.52 -21.83
CA GLU A 71 -3.62 3.87 -21.81
C GLU A 71 -2.72 2.64 -21.69
N TYR A 72 -3.11 1.66 -20.87
CA TYR A 72 -2.24 0.54 -20.47
C TYR A 72 -2.85 -0.85 -20.69
N GLY A 73 -4.04 -0.97 -21.28
CA GLY A 73 -4.77 -2.24 -21.39
C GLY A 73 -3.95 -3.36 -22.05
N LYS A 74 -3.14 -3.03 -23.05
CA LYS A 74 -2.26 -4.00 -23.73
C LYS A 74 -1.14 -4.54 -22.83
N SER A 75 -0.83 -3.86 -21.74
CA SER A 75 0.28 -4.21 -20.85
C SER A 75 -0.11 -5.18 -19.73
N VAL A 76 -1.40 -5.39 -19.52
CA VAL A 76 -1.94 -6.32 -18.53
C VAL A 76 -2.76 -7.40 -19.24
N PRO A 77 -2.19 -8.58 -19.50
CA PRO A 77 -2.93 -9.69 -20.13
C PRO A 77 -4.09 -10.16 -19.25
N GLU A 78 -5.22 -10.52 -19.89
CA GLU A 78 -6.41 -11.06 -19.20
C GLU A 78 -6.09 -12.29 -18.35
N LYS A 79 -5.17 -13.12 -18.80
CA LYS A 79 -4.67 -14.28 -18.04
C LYS A 79 -4.20 -13.91 -16.64
N LYS A 80 -3.54 -12.76 -16.45
CA LYS A 80 -3.09 -12.31 -15.11
C LYS A 80 -4.26 -11.94 -14.19
N VAL A 81 -5.30 -11.36 -14.76
CA VAL A 81 -6.54 -11.05 -14.03
C VAL A 81 -7.20 -12.34 -13.56
N GLU A 82 -7.29 -13.32 -14.44
CA GLU A 82 -7.84 -14.63 -14.13
C GLU A 82 -7.03 -15.38 -13.08
N GLU A 83 -5.70 -15.37 -13.19
CA GLU A 83 -4.79 -15.96 -12.19
C GLU A 83 -4.98 -15.31 -10.80
N SER A 84 -5.13 -13.98 -10.76
CA SER A 84 -5.35 -13.25 -9.50
C SER A 84 -6.72 -13.56 -8.91
N TYR A 85 -7.76 -13.59 -9.74
CA TYR A 85 -9.11 -13.99 -9.34
C TYR A 85 -9.11 -15.39 -8.73
N ASN A 86 -8.56 -16.37 -9.45
CA ASN A 86 -8.50 -17.76 -9.02
C ASN A 86 -7.69 -17.95 -7.75
N LYS A 87 -6.60 -17.19 -7.57
CA LYS A 87 -5.81 -17.21 -6.35
C LYS A 87 -6.64 -16.76 -5.15
N THR A 88 -7.38 -15.67 -5.27
CA THR A 88 -8.24 -15.18 -4.21
C THR A 88 -9.40 -16.15 -3.94
N ALA A 89 -10.06 -16.63 -4.99
CA ALA A 89 -11.13 -17.60 -4.87
C ALA A 89 -10.68 -18.88 -4.12
N LYS A 90 -9.46 -19.36 -4.43
CA LYS A 90 -8.87 -20.51 -3.74
C LYS A 90 -8.57 -20.22 -2.25
N GLN A 91 -8.18 -19.00 -1.89
CA GLN A 91 -7.92 -18.61 -0.49
C GLN A 91 -9.21 -18.57 0.35
N TYR A 92 -10.32 -18.13 -0.24
CA TYR A 92 -11.62 -18.07 0.42
C TYR A 92 -12.38 -19.42 0.37
N GLY A 93 -12.01 -20.33 -0.55
CA GLY A 93 -12.67 -21.61 -0.73
C GLY A 93 -14.16 -21.46 -1.04
N SER A 94 -15.01 -22.28 -0.41
CA SER A 94 -16.46 -22.29 -0.63
C SER A 94 -17.16 -20.98 -0.23
N SER A 95 -16.57 -20.16 0.65
CA SER A 95 -17.17 -18.87 1.08
C SER A 95 -16.92 -17.71 0.11
N PHE A 96 -16.21 -17.94 -0.99
CA PHE A 96 -15.87 -16.86 -1.92
C PHE A 96 -17.08 -16.19 -2.58
N SER A 97 -18.05 -16.99 -3.01
CA SER A 97 -19.30 -16.49 -3.63
C SER A 97 -20.08 -15.59 -2.64
N ASP A 98 -20.18 -16.03 -1.38
CA ASP A 98 -20.88 -15.29 -0.34
C ASP A 98 -20.14 -14.01 0.02
N ALA A 99 -18.80 -14.05 0.06
CA ALA A 99 -17.97 -12.86 0.29
C ALA A 99 -18.15 -11.81 -0.82
N LEU A 100 -18.21 -12.23 -2.10
CA LEU A 100 -18.51 -11.34 -3.21
C LEU A 100 -19.91 -10.74 -3.08
N ALA A 101 -20.93 -11.57 -2.78
CA ALA A 101 -22.31 -11.11 -2.64
C ALA A 101 -22.45 -10.11 -1.47
N GLN A 102 -21.81 -10.36 -0.31
CA GLN A 102 -21.77 -9.43 0.81
C GLN A 102 -21.09 -8.10 0.46
N ALA A 103 -20.07 -8.14 -0.41
CA ALA A 103 -19.42 -6.94 -0.92
C ALA A 103 -20.21 -6.26 -2.06
N GLY A 104 -21.38 -6.79 -2.45
CA GLY A 104 -22.19 -6.26 -3.57
C GLY A 104 -21.51 -6.46 -4.93
N LEU A 105 -20.64 -7.46 -5.06
CA LEU A 105 -19.87 -7.73 -6.26
C LEU A 105 -20.36 -9.00 -6.97
N THR A 106 -20.28 -8.96 -8.30
CA THR A 106 -20.33 -10.16 -9.15
C THR A 106 -18.90 -10.60 -9.49
N THR A 107 -18.76 -11.81 -10.01
CA THR A 107 -17.49 -12.28 -10.58
C THR A 107 -16.91 -11.28 -11.58
N ASP A 108 -17.74 -10.76 -12.49
CA ASP A 108 -17.30 -9.83 -13.54
C ASP A 108 -16.88 -8.48 -12.99
N THR A 109 -17.63 -7.93 -12.03
CA THR A 109 -17.27 -6.65 -11.40
C THR A 109 -16.01 -6.78 -10.58
N TYR A 110 -15.81 -7.90 -9.90
CA TYR A 110 -14.58 -8.16 -9.16
C TYR A 110 -13.37 -8.32 -10.08
N LYS A 111 -13.49 -9.08 -11.19
CA LYS A 111 -12.43 -9.17 -12.22
C LYS A 111 -12.10 -7.80 -12.82
N LYS A 112 -13.10 -6.94 -13.08
CA LYS A 112 -12.86 -5.55 -13.51
C LYS A 112 -12.09 -4.73 -12.49
N GLN A 113 -12.37 -4.90 -11.20
CA GLN A 113 -11.62 -4.23 -10.13
C GLN A 113 -10.17 -4.72 -10.11
N ILE A 114 -9.93 -6.03 -10.15
CA ILE A 114 -8.57 -6.61 -10.25
C ILE A 114 -7.83 -6.01 -11.43
N ARG A 115 -8.47 -5.97 -12.62
CA ARG A 115 -7.87 -5.43 -13.82
C ARG A 115 -7.50 -3.96 -13.65
N THR A 116 -8.40 -3.14 -13.12
CA THR A 116 -8.15 -1.72 -12.89
C THR A 116 -6.97 -1.51 -11.94
N THR A 117 -6.92 -2.28 -10.85
CA THR A 117 -5.79 -2.26 -9.90
C THR A 117 -4.47 -2.60 -10.59
N MET A 118 -4.43 -3.68 -11.37
CA MET A 118 -3.22 -4.09 -12.09
C MET A 118 -2.76 -3.05 -13.12
N LEU A 119 -3.69 -2.35 -13.76
CA LEU A 119 -3.36 -1.27 -14.71
C LEU A 119 -2.76 -0.06 -14.00
N VAL A 120 -3.31 0.32 -12.85
CA VAL A 120 -2.76 1.39 -12.01
C VAL A 120 -1.38 1.00 -11.49
N GLU A 121 -1.22 -0.21 -10.95
CA GLU A 121 0.07 -0.74 -10.49
C GLU A 121 1.11 -0.73 -11.62
N TYR A 122 0.71 -1.14 -12.81
CA TYR A 122 1.59 -1.09 -13.97
C TYR A 122 2.05 0.34 -14.28
N ALA A 123 1.12 1.31 -14.28
CA ALA A 123 1.45 2.72 -14.51
C ALA A 123 2.41 3.27 -13.45
N VAL A 124 2.14 2.99 -12.17
CA VAL A 124 3.00 3.37 -11.04
C VAL A 124 4.40 2.76 -11.20
N LYS A 125 4.47 1.48 -11.53
CA LYS A 125 5.75 0.79 -11.76
C LYS A 125 6.54 1.37 -12.94
N GLN A 126 5.87 1.74 -14.04
CA GLN A 126 6.54 2.41 -15.16
C GLN A 126 7.02 3.82 -14.79
N ALA A 127 6.27 4.54 -13.96
CA ALA A 127 6.68 5.83 -13.43
C ALA A 127 7.87 5.68 -12.46
N ALA A 128 7.82 4.72 -11.54
CA ALA A 128 8.90 4.42 -10.60
C ALA A 128 10.23 4.06 -11.29
N LYS A 129 10.16 3.34 -12.43
CA LYS A 129 11.37 3.08 -13.24
C LYS A 129 12.06 4.34 -13.73
N LYS A 130 11.34 5.44 -13.94
CA LYS A 130 11.92 6.72 -14.37
C LYS A 130 12.61 7.46 -13.22
N GLU A 131 12.33 7.05 -11.99
CA GLU A 131 13.01 7.54 -10.78
C GLU A 131 14.36 6.84 -10.54
N LEU A 132 14.75 5.86 -11.35
CA LEU A 132 16.05 5.17 -11.25
C LEU A 132 17.17 6.04 -11.86
N THR A 133 17.40 7.19 -11.25
CA THR A 133 18.45 8.16 -11.61
C THR A 133 19.65 8.01 -10.69
N ASP A 134 20.83 8.44 -11.14
CA ASP A 134 22.05 8.41 -10.31
C ASP A 134 21.86 9.15 -8.99
N ASP A 135 21.12 10.27 -9.00
CA ASP A 135 20.86 11.05 -7.79
C ASP A 135 19.99 10.27 -6.79
N ASN A 136 18.95 9.59 -7.28
CA ASN A 136 18.11 8.75 -6.41
C ASN A 136 18.87 7.51 -5.91
N TYR A 137 19.76 6.93 -6.73
CA TYR A 137 20.65 5.87 -6.27
C TYR A 137 21.59 6.35 -5.15
N LYS A 138 22.22 7.50 -5.31
CA LYS A 138 23.10 8.09 -4.28
C LYS A 138 22.31 8.37 -3.01
N LYS A 139 21.13 8.97 -3.12
CA LYS A 139 20.26 9.26 -1.98
C LYS A 139 19.83 8.00 -1.24
N ALA A 140 19.40 6.95 -1.96
CA ALA A 140 19.06 5.67 -1.34
C ALA A 140 20.27 5.02 -0.68
N PHE A 141 21.47 5.18 -1.27
CA PHE A 141 22.72 4.66 -0.72
C PHE A 141 23.11 5.36 0.59
N GLU A 142 22.85 6.65 0.76
CA GLU A 142 23.17 7.38 2.00
C GLU A 142 22.59 6.67 3.24
N SER A 143 21.33 6.27 3.18
CA SER A 143 20.61 5.60 4.28
C SER A 143 20.74 4.08 4.28
N TYR A 144 21.34 3.48 3.24
CA TYR A 144 21.49 2.04 3.12
C TYR A 144 22.60 1.53 4.02
N THR A 145 22.32 0.51 4.80
CA THR A 145 23.30 -0.28 5.55
C THR A 145 23.32 -1.71 5.00
N PRO A 146 24.49 -2.22 4.58
CA PRO A 146 24.63 -3.58 4.08
C PRO A 146 24.26 -4.66 5.11
N GLU A 147 24.46 -5.90 4.73
CA GLU A 147 24.14 -7.06 5.54
C GLU A 147 24.64 -6.98 6.98
N MET A 148 23.73 -7.25 7.90
CA MET A 148 23.95 -7.36 9.34
C MET A 148 23.52 -8.74 9.81
N THR A 149 24.36 -9.43 10.57
CA THR A 149 24.02 -10.66 11.27
C THR A 149 23.78 -10.33 12.74
N THR A 150 22.63 -10.71 13.27
CA THR A 150 22.18 -10.33 14.61
C THR A 150 21.60 -11.49 15.38
N GLN A 151 21.62 -11.36 16.69
CA GLN A 151 20.80 -12.16 17.60
C GLN A 151 19.75 -11.23 18.23
N VAL A 152 18.50 -11.64 18.26
CA VAL A 152 17.38 -10.81 18.68
C VAL A 152 16.55 -11.53 19.74
N ILE A 153 16.20 -10.83 20.79
CA ILE A 153 15.25 -11.27 21.80
C ILE A 153 14.00 -10.43 21.64
N ALA A 154 12.86 -11.06 21.48
CA ALA A 154 11.54 -10.43 21.47
C ALA A 154 10.83 -10.66 22.81
N PHE A 155 10.11 -9.64 23.28
CA PHE A 155 9.35 -9.67 24.54
C PHE A 155 7.98 -9.03 24.34
N ASP A 156 7.05 -9.42 25.16
CA ASP A 156 5.72 -8.83 25.34
C ASP A 156 5.62 -7.97 26.62
N ASP A 157 6.67 -7.96 27.45
CA ASP A 157 6.77 -7.24 28.70
C ASP A 157 8.05 -6.40 28.77
N GLU A 158 7.91 -5.09 29.09
CA GLU A 158 8.99 -4.12 29.13
C GLU A 158 9.97 -4.34 30.27
N GLU A 159 9.47 -4.66 31.45
CA GLU A 159 10.30 -4.86 32.63
C GLU A 159 11.14 -6.13 32.50
N LYS A 160 10.55 -7.18 31.91
CA LYS A 160 11.30 -8.39 31.55
C LYS A 160 12.39 -8.08 30.52
N ALA A 161 12.08 -7.27 29.49
CA ALA A 161 13.08 -6.86 28.50
C ALA A 161 14.26 -6.09 29.13
N LYS A 162 13.98 -5.16 30.04
CA LYS A 162 15.00 -4.39 30.77
C LYS A 162 15.87 -5.32 31.65
N LYS A 163 15.23 -6.23 32.39
CA LYS A 163 15.93 -7.18 33.26
C LYS A 163 16.87 -8.08 32.46
N VAL A 164 16.37 -8.67 31.36
CA VAL A 164 17.17 -9.57 30.51
C VAL A 164 18.28 -8.80 29.81
N LEU A 165 18.06 -7.52 29.40
CA LEU A 165 19.13 -6.67 28.86
C LEU A 165 20.27 -6.53 29.87
N GLU A 166 19.99 -6.29 31.16
CA GLU A 166 21.04 -6.21 32.19
C GLU A 166 21.76 -7.54 32.37
N GLU A 167 21.03 -8.68 32.33
CA GLU A 167 21.64 -10.01 32.38
C GLU A 167 22.61 -10.23 31.20
N THR A 168 22.30 -9.73 30.00
CA THR A 168 23.20 -9.84 28.84
C THR A 168 24.48 -9.01 28.96
N LYS A 169 24.53 -8.02 29.87
CA LYS A 169 25.71 -7.16 30.08
C LYS A 169 26.69 -7.73 31.09
N ALA A 170 26.30 -8.78 31.84
CA ALA A 170 27.17 -9.40 32.83
C ALA A 170 28.45 -9.97 32.17
N GLU A 171 29.54 -9.99 32.90
CA GLU A 171 30.81 -10.55 32.45
C GLU A 171 30.63 -12.04 32.14
N GLY A 172 31.05 -12.48 30.96
CA GLY A 172 30.91 -13.88 30.50
C GLY A 172 29.48 -14.28 30.07
N ALA A 173 28.52 -13.33 30.00
CA ALA A 173 27.17 -13.64 29.56
C ALA A 173 27.13 -14.15 28.11
N ASP A 174 26.50 -15.29 27.91
CA ASP A 174 26.20 -15.85 26.61
C ASP A 174 24.85 -15.32 26.10
N PHE A 175 24.90 -14.32 25.23
CA PHE A 175 23.71 -13.69 24.68
C PHE A 175 22.80 -14.70 23.94
N ALA A 176 23.37 -15.65 23.20
CA ALA A 176 22.59 -16.63 22.45
C ALA A 176 21.79 -17.57 23.36
N ASN A 177 22.38 -18.02 24.47
CA ASN A 177 21.65 -18.84 25.44
C ASN A 177 20.56 -18.03 26.15
N ILE A 178 20.88 -16.83 26.63
CA ILE A 178 19.91 -15.93 27.25
C ILE A 178 18.75 -15.63 26.28
N ALA A 179 19.07 -15.40 25.00
CA ALA A 179 18.08 -15.12 23.98
C ALA A 179 17.12 -16.29 23.73
N LYS A 180 17.63 -17.51 23.60
CA LYS A 180 16.81 -18.71 23.42
C LYS A 180 15.86 -18.98 24.57
N GLU A 181 16.31 -18.72 25.80
CA GLU A 181 15.48 -18.94 26.99
C GLU A 181 14.36 -17.91 27.08
N ASN A 182 14.62 -16.65 26.74
CA ASN A 182 13.73 -15.53 27.04
C ASN A 182 12.87 -15.06 25.87
N THR A 183 13.23 -15.31 24.61
CA THR A 183 12.47 -14.80 23.47
C THR A 183 11.05 -15.39 23.38
N THR A 184 10.11 -14.52 23.01
CA THR A 184 8.71 -14.90 22.69
C THR A 184 8.54 -15.35 21.24
N GLU A 185 9.58 -15.22 20.40
CA GLU A 185 9.52 -15.66 19.01
C GLU A 185 9.24 -17.15 18.85
N ALA A 186 8.46 -17.48 17.81
CA ALA A 186 8.13 -18.85 17.48
C ALA A 186 9.42 -19.69 17.23
N ASN A 187 9.39 -20.94 17.70
CA ASN A 187 10.53 -21.85 17.59
C ASN A 187 11.84 -21.32 18.23
N LYS A 188 11.73 -20.37 19.15
CA LYS A 188 12.87 -19.72 19.80
C LYS A 188 13.91 -19.21 18.79
N LYS A 189 13.43 -18.65 17.70
CA LYS A 189 14.29 -18.06 16.67
C LYS A 189 14.94 -16.79 17.22
N ILE A 190 16.26 -16.74 17.15
CA ILE A 190 17.06 -15.59 17.61
C ILE A 190 17.96 -15.04 16.50
N ASP A 191 18.41 -15.87 15.56
CA ASP A 191 19.39 -15.49 14.55
C ASP A 191 18.70 -14.91 13.31
N TYR A 192 19.16 -13.73 12.89
CA TYR A 192 18.67 -13.01 11.73
C TYR A 192 19.82 -12.44 10.92
N THR A 193 19.67 -12.49 9.60
CA THR A 193 20.60 -11.82 8.67
C THR A 193 19.74 -10.98 7.72
N PHE A 194 20.05 -9.69 7.63
CA PHE A 194 19.27 -8.72 6.86
C PHE A 194 20.08 -7.47 6.53
N ASP A 195 19.64 -6.69 5.58
CA ASP A 195 20.09 -5.32 5.36
C ASP A 195 19.06 -4.28 5.85
N SER A 196 19.42 -3.00 5.79
CA SER A 196 18.54 -1.94 6.29
C SER A 196 17.21 -1.78 5.54
N ALA A 197 17.02 -2.45 4.42
CA ALA A 197 15.81 -2.38 3.60
C ALA A 197 14.98 -3.67 3.64
N ASP A 198 15.38 -4.65 4.44
CA ASP A 198 14.62 -5.86 4.66
C ASP A 198 13.39 -5.63 5.56
N THR A 199 12.52 -6.64 5.61
CA THR A 199 11.28 -6.61 6.40
C THR A 199 11.13 -7.85 7.28
N VAL A 200 12.26 -8.50 7.61
CA VAL A 200 12.30 -9.72 8.44
C VAL A 200 12.08 -9.43 9.91
N LEU A 201 12.33 -8.19 10.32
CA LEU A 201 12.05 -7.62 11.63
C LEU A 201 11.26 -6.31 11.46
N PRO A 202 10.65 -5.78 12.52
CA PRO A 202 10.05 -4.45 12.49
C PRO A 202 11.05 -3.37 12.07
N SER A 203 10.57 -2.36 11.33
CA SER A 203 11.43 -1.32 10.76
C SER A 203 12.25 -0.56 11.82
N ASP A 204 11.68 -0.36 13.01
CA ASP A 204 12.36 0.34 14.09
C ASP A 204 13.49 -0.52 14.68
N VAL A 205 13.32 -1.84 14.75
CA VAL A 205 14.38 -2.77 15.17
C VAL A 205 15.53 -2.73 14.16
N ILE A 206 15.22 -2.79 12.85
CA ILE A 206 16.24 -2.72 11.79
C ILE A 206 17.00 -1.39 11.83
N LYS A 207 16.30 -0.27 12.01
CA LYS A 207 16.90 1.08 12.09
C LYS A 207 17.83 1.21 13.30
N GLU A 208 17.41 0.75 14.46
CA GLU A 208 18.24 0.82 15.67
C GLU A 208 19.45 -0.13 15.54
N THR A 209 19.27 -1.32 14.97
CA THR A 209 20.37 -2.24 14.67
C THR A 209 21.42 -1.63 13.74
N ALA A 210 20.99 -0.89 12.72
CA ALA A 210 21.89 -0.26 11.77
C ALA A 210 22.83 0.80 12.39
N LYS A 211 22.47 1.34 13.57
CA LYS A 211 23.29 2.32 14.33
C LYS A 211 24.36 1.66 15.18
N LEU A 212 24.24 0.35 15.49
CA LEU A 212 25.16 -0.37 16.34
C LEU A 212 26.50 -0.64 15.60
N ASN A 213 27.57 -0.74 16.40
CA ASN A 213 28.82 -1.31 15.97
C ASN A 213 28.81 -2.82 16.19
N GLU A 214 29.71 -3.54 15.49
CA GLU A 214 29.86 -4.97 15.66
C GLU A 214 30.20 -5.33 17.10
N GLY A 215 29.51 -6.30 17.67
CA GLY A 215 29.60 -6.71 19.07
C GLY A 215 28.72 -5.91 20.04
N GLU A 216 28.13 -4.79 19.62
CA GLU A 216 27.25 -3.99 20.48
C GLU A 216 25.85 -4.59 20.66
N LYS A 217 25.24 -4.24 21.78
CA LYS A 217 23.86 -4.58 22.12
C LYS A 217 23.01 -3.29 22.15
N SER A 218 21.77 -3.39 21.64
CA SER A 218 20.85 -2.26 21.69
C SER A 218 20.33 -1.98 23.10
N ALA A 219 19.81 -0.79 23.32
CA ALA A 219 18.81 -0.58 24.37
C ALA A 219 17.54 -1.38 24.06
N VAL A 220 16.58 -1.40 25.00
CA VAL A 220 15.25 -1.95 24.72
C VAL A 220 14.58 -1.11 23.64
N ILE A 221 14.24 -1.74 22.51
CA ILE A 221 13.57 -1.12 21.38
C ILE A 221 12.09 -1.40 21.53
N THR A 222 11.25 -0.37 21.62
CA THR A 222 9.78 -0.50 21.71
C THR A 222 9.17 -0.36 20.33
N VAL A 223 8.36 -1.33 19.94
CA VAL A 223 7.62 -1.33 18.67
C VAL A 223 6.13 -1.46 18.97
N MET A 224 5.32 -0.57 18.40
CA MET A 224 3.86 -0.66 18.49
C MET A 224 3.29 -1.37 17.25
N ASP A 225 2.54 -2.45 17.46
CA ASP A 225 1.77 -3.08 16.38
C ASP A 225 0.61 -2.15 15.99
N SER A 226 0.61 -1.69 14.75
CA SER A 226 -0.38 -0.73 14.26
C SER A 226 -1.81 -1.29 14.15
N ARG A 227 -2.01 -2.60 14.26
CA ARG A 227 -3.31 -3.26 14.16
C ARG A 227 -3.91 -3.56 15.52
N THR A 228 -3.07 -4.02 16.46
CA THR A 228 -3.50 -4.42 17.80
C THR A 228 -3.24 -3.36 18.86
N TYR A 229 -2.43 -2.34 18.53
CA TYR A 229 -1.93 -1.32 19.45
C TYR A 229 -1.14 -1.90 20.63
N GLN A 230 -0.71 -3.15 20.53
CA GLN A 230 0.14 -3.79 21.54
C GLN A 230 1.60 -3.36 21.32
N LYS A 231 2.32 -3.19 22.43
CA LYS A 231 3.75 -2.94 22.43
C LYS A 231 4.50 -4.26 22.48
N ASN A 232 5.47 -4.39 21.60
CA ASN A 232 6.47 -5.44 21.64
C ASN A 232 7.83 -4.82 21.89
N PHE A 233 8.71 -5.52 22.60
CA PHE A 233 10.01 -5.02 22.99
C PHE A 233 11.09 -5.94 22.43
N TYR A 234 12.21 -5.34 22.01
CA TYR A 234 13.30 -6.08 21.39
C TYR A 234 14.62 -5.67 21.97
N VAL A 235 15.52 -6.63 22.14
CA VAL A 235 16.94 -6.42 22.45
C VAL A 235 17.75 -7.10 21.34
N VAL A 236 18.67 -6.37 20.74
CA VAL A 236 19.47 -6.83 19.62
C VAL A 236 20.93 -6.86 19.99
N HIS A 237 21.62 -7.95 19.67
CA HIS A 237 23.08 -8.04 19.66
C HIS A 237 23.54 -8.09 18.20
N LEU A 238 24.31 -7.10 17.76
CA LEU A 238 24.90 -7.08 16.42
C LEU A 238 26.17 -7.91 16.40
N VAL A 239 26.05 -9.11 15.84
CA VAL A 239 27.17 -10.07 15.79
C VAL A 239 28.18 -9.69 14.72
N LYS A 240 27.69 -9.30 13.54
CA LYS A 240 28.53 -8.91 12.40
C LYS A 240 27.86 -7.86 11.55
N LYS A 241 28.64 -6.93 11.02
CA LYS A 241 28.19 -5.89 10.09
C LYS A 241 29.12 -5.88 8.88
N ALA A 242 28.55 -6.10 7.69
CA ALA A 242 29.33 -6.00 6.46
C ALA A 242 29.83 -4.56 6.25
N GLU A 243 31.10 -4.42 5.87
CA GLU A 243 31.65 -3.11 5.54
C GLU A 243 30.93 -2.51 4.32
N LYS A 244 30.50 -1.27 4.45
CA LYS A 244 29.84 -0.53 3.37
C LYS A 244 30.90 -0.02 2.40
N LYS A 245 30.92 -0.53 1.18
CA LYS A 245 31.80 -0.05 0.11
C LYS A 245 31.46 1.40 -0.25
N ALA A 246 32.45 2.16 -0.69
CA ALA A 246 32.29 3.59 -0.99
C ALA A 246 31.45 3.88 -2.24
N ASP A 247 31.47 2.98 -3.24
CA ASP A 247 30.74 3.18 -4.49
C ASP A 247 29.34 2.54 -4.42
N TRP A 248 28.31 3.37 -4.54
CA TRP A 248 26.91 2.93 -4.57
C TRP A 248 26.62 1.92 -5.69
N LYS A 249 27.40 1.93 -6.76
CA LYS A 249 27.23 1.01 -7.90
C LYS A 249 27.38 -0.46 -7.52
N GLU A 250 28.14 -0.74 -6.48
CA GLU A 250 28.31 -2.10 -5.93
C GLU A 250 26.99 -2.66 -5.38
N TYR A 251 26.06 -1.76 -5.00
CA TYR A 251 24.74 -2.10 -4.46
C TYR A 251 23.60 -1.79 -5.42
N LYS A 252 23.90 -1.48 -6.68
CA LYS A 252 22.92 -0.97 -7.65
C LYS A 252 21.66 -1.81 -7.77
N SER A 253 21.77 -3.13 -7.75
CA SER A 253 20.62 -4.04 -7.82
C SER A 253 19.71 -3.85 -6.60
N ARG A 254 20.28 -3.84 -5.40
CA ARG A 254 19.56 -3.70 -4.15
C ARG A 254 18.95 -2.31 -3.99
N LEU A 255 19.70 -1.26 -4.31
CA LEU A 255 19.21 0.11 -4.29
C LEU A 255 18.06 0.34 -5.28
N LYS A 256 18.10 -0.32 -6.44
CA LYS A 256 16.97 -0.32 -7.38
C LYS A 256 15.71 -0.90 -6.74
N GLU A 257 15.82 -2.02 -6.02
CA GLU A 257 14.67 -2.61 -5.31
C GLU A 257 14.12 -1.66 -4.26
N ILE A 258 15.00 -1.01 -3.49
CA ILE A 258 14.65 -0.02 -2.48
C ILE A 258 13.87 1.14 -3.11
N ILE A 259 14.41 1.78 -4.13
CA ILE A 259 13.79 2.91 -4.82
C ILE A 259 12.43 2.49 -5.41
N MET A 260 12.37 1.35 -6.07
CA MET A 260 11.12 0.84 -6.65
C MET A 260 10.08 0.58 -5.58
N ASN A 261 10.45 -0.09 -4.47
CA ASN A 261 9.52 -0.38 -3.37
C ASN A 261 9.05 0.91 -2.69
N GLU A 262 9.93 1.87 -2.45
CA GLU A 262 9.59 3.18 -1.89
C GLU A 262 8.55 3.89 -2.77
N LYS A 263 8.81 4.01 -4.07
CA LYS A 263 7.91 4.70 -5.01
C LYS A 263 6.59 3.93 -5.22
N GLU A 264 6.65 2.60 -5.33
CA GLU A 264 5.44 1.78 -5.49
C GLU A 264 4.53 1.82 -4.25
N ASN A 265 5.05 2.11 -3.05
CA ASN A 265 4.29 2.20 -1.80
C ASN A 265 4.02 3.65 -1.33
N ASP A 266 4.57 4.66 -1.99
CA ASP A 266 4.31 6.06 -1.68
C ASP A 266 2.95 6.51 -2.27
N SER A 267 1.97 6.74 -1.41
CA SER A 267 0.63 7.19 -1.81
C SER A 267 0.64 8.51 -2.57
N ASN A 268 1.55 9.44 -2.24
CA ASN A 268 1.66 10.72 -2.95
C ASN A 268 2.19 10.50 -4.38
N PHE A 269 3.17 9.61 -4.53
CA PHE A 269 3.69 9.24 -5.84
C PHE A 269 2.61 8.54 -6.68
N GLN A 270 1.87 7.58 -6.10
CA GLN A 270 0.76 6.91 -6.76
C GLN A 270 -0.31 7.92 -7.22
N ASN A 271 -0.74 8.82 -6.33
CA ASN A 271 -1.73 9.86 -6.64
C ASN A 271 -1.24 10.78 -7.77
N LYS A 272 0.04 11.15 -7.77
CA LYS A 272 0.66 11.94 -8.85
C LYS A 272 0.63 11.20 -10.20
N VAL A 273 0.88 9.90 -10.21
CA VAL A 273 0.81 9.07 -11.42
C VAL A 273 -0.62 8.99 -11.94
N ILE A 274 -1.59 8.77 -11.04
CA ILE A 274 -3.02 8.73 -11.38
C ILE A 274 -3.45 10.08 -11.95
N SER A 275 -3.15 11.19 -11.26
CA SER A 275 -3.46 12.54 -11.71
C SER A 275 -2.92 12.80 -13.12
N LYS A 276 -1.65 12.53 -13.36
CA LYS A 276 -1.03 12.72 -14.69
C LYS A 276 -1.71 11.88 -15.77
N THR A 277 -2.15 10.67 -15.46
CA THR A 277 -2.83 9.80 -16.41
C THR A 277 -4.24 10.32 -16.72
N LEU A 278 -4.97 10.83 -15.72
CA LEU A 278 -6.27 11.48 -15.87
C LEU A 278 -6.17 12.79 -16.68
N ASP A 279 -5.15 13.59 -16.41
CA ASP A 279 -4.87 14.85 -17.14
C ASP A 279 -4.58 14.55 -18.62
N LYS A 280 -3.74 13.54 -18.91
CA LYS A 280 -3.44 13.11 -20.29
C LYS A 280 -4.70 12.65 -21.03
N ALA A 281 -5.62 12.01 -20.33
CA ALA A 281 -6.91 11.57 -20.87
C ALA A 281 -7.91 12.71 -21.03
N ASN A 282 -7.57 13.93 -20.57
CA ASN A 282 -8.44 15.13 -20.61
C ASN A 282 -9.82 14.87 -19.99
N VAL A 283 -9.83 14.21 -18.83
CA VAL A 283 -11.09 13.88 -18.10
C VAL A 283 -11.79 15.16 -17.66
N LYS A 284 -13.05 15.32 -18.07
CA LYS A 284 -13.90 16.46 -17.70
C LYS A 284 -15.20 15.96 -17.07
N ILE A 285 -15.42 16.32 -15.83
CA ILE A 285 -16.68 16.03 -15.13
C ILE A 285 -17.73 17.04 -15.57
N LYS A 286 -18.86 16.56 -16.11
CA LYS A 286 -19.95 17.41 -16.61
C LYS A 286 -21.08 17.56 -15.62
N ASP A 287 -21.41 16.51 -14.85
CA ASP A 287 -22.45 16.57 -13.82
C ASP A 287 -21.83 17.09 -12.52
N LYS A 288 -22.46 18.15 -11.96
CA LYS A 288 -22.03 18.79 -10.71
C LYS A 288 -22.02 17.83 -9.52
N ALA A 289 -22.89 16.81 -9.52
CA ALA A 289 -22.91 15.81 -8.46
C ALA A 289 -21.56 15.10 -8.29
N PHE A 290 -20.80 14.95 -9.38
CA PHE A 290 -19.49 14.28 -9.38
C PHE A 290 -18.29 15.23 -9.41
N ALA A 291 -18.50 16.54 -9.26
CA ALA A 291 -17.45 17.55 -9.47
C ALA A 291 -16.16 17.30 -8.67
N ASN A 292 -16.30 16.74 -7.47
CA ASN A 292 -15.18 16.55 -6.53
C ASN A 292 -14.61 15.12 -6.49
N ILE A 293 -15.10 14.17 -7.31
CA ILE A 293 -14.69 12.78 -7.19
C ILE A 293 -13.20 12.53 -7.51
N LEU A 294 -12.55 13.44 -8.24
CA LEU A 294 -11.13 13.39 -8.56
C LEU A 294 -10.25 14.23 -7.62
N SER A 295 -10.83 14.91 -6.62
CA SER A 295 -10.11 15.84 -5.74
C SER A 295 -8.95 15.17 -4.98
N GLN A 296 -9.09 13.90 -4.62
CA GLN A 296 -8.04 13.13 -3.95
C GLN A 296 -6.77 12.95 -4.79
N PHE A 297 -6.88 13.07 -6.12
CA PHE A 297 -5.75 12.99 -7.06
C PHE A 297 -5.30 14.38 -7.54
N ALA A 298 -6.00 15.44 -7.15
CA ALA A 298 -5.58 16.79 -7.53
C ALA A 298 -4.21 17.07 -6.89
N SER A 299 -3.20 17.28 -7.72
CA SER A 299 -1.91 17.78 -7.23
C SER A 299 -2.18 19.08 -6.48
N ASN A 300 -1.62 19.23 -5.27
CA ASN A 300 -1.66 20.48 -4.48
C ASN A 300 -1.00 21.65 -5.25
N LYS A 301 -1.60 22.07 -6.35
CA LYS A 301 -1.16 23.27 -7.09
C LYS A 301 -1.60 24.58 -6.40
N ASN A 302 -2.41 24.49 -5.32
CA ASN A 302 -3.04 25.67 -4.71
C ASN A 302 -2.49 26.07 -3.34
N ASN A 303 -1.34 25.53 -2.88
CA ASN A 303 -0.81 25.95 -1.58
C ASN A 303 0.25 27.06 -1.64
N THR A 304 0.42 27.74 -2.79
CA THR A 304 1.35 28.89 -2.93
C THR A 304 0.66 30.24 -3.06
N ASN A 305 -0.67 30.33 -3.14
CA ASN A 305 -1.37 31.60 -3.37
C ASN A 305 -2.21 32.13 -2.19
N ASN A 306 -2.22 31.47 -1.01
CA ASN A 306 -2.96 31.99 0.16
C ASN A 306 -2.07 32.58 1.28
N ALA A 307 -0.79 32.80 1.02
CA ALA A 307 0.11 33.43 1.99
C ALA A 307 0.32 34.94 1.78
N LEU A 308 -0.41 35.59 0.86
CA LEU A 308 -0.17 37.01 0.51
C LEU A 308 -1.40 37.93 0.57
N THR A 309 -2.47 37.60 1.32
CA THR A 309 -3.58 38.55 1.53
C THR A 309 -4.06 38.62 2.98
N SER A 310 -3.13 38.72 3.95
CA SER A 310 -3.49 39.12 5.32
C SER A 310 -2.41 39.98 5.97
N SER A 311 -1.97 41.02 5.23
CA SER A 311 -1.25 42.13 5.87
C SER A 311 -1.47 43.40 5.07
N VAL A 312 -2.66 44.00 5.14
CA VAL A 312 -2.88 45.44 5.05
C VAL A 312 -4.25 45.74 5.69
N GLY A 313 -4.27 46.49 6.75
CA GLY A 313 -5.50 47.12 7.26
C GLY A 313 -5.56 47.23 8.78
N LYS A 314 -4.75 48.20 9.29
CA LYS A 314 -4.90 48.90 10.57
C LYS A 314 -4.96 48.09 11.85
#